data_0f48bf74b5773e441e5d03920aa3b047
#
_entry.id   0f48bf74b5773e441e5d03920aa3b047
#
_cell.length_a   1.000
_cell.length_b   1.000
_cell.length_c   1.000
_cell.angle_alpha   90.00
_cell.angle_beta   90.00
_cell.angle_gamma   90.00
#
_symmetry.space_group_name_H-M   'P 1'
#
loop_
_entity.id
_entity.type
_entity.pdbx_description
1 polymer ?
#
loop_
_entity_poly.entity_id
_entity_poly.type
_entity_poly.pdbx_seq_one_letter_code
_entity_poly.pdbx_strand_id
1 'polypeptide(L)'
;MRGQIVIFGILASLCAGATAAELEVSVTDRRGEPVGDAVVTIVLHNAAANGSRNPPTRSAPSLHVVDQKALAFTPYVEVFRPGDQVAYRNSDRTRHHVYSFSPIKPFEFVLAPGVTSAPMRLERSGVIAVGCNIHDGMINYLYISDAPWAARTDERGVVVFRDLPAGAFDVRVWQPRLPPKRPDLVQSGITLRADERRSLGFALSLLPDSRLQFDREHTRY
;
A
#
# COMPACT_ATOMS: atom_id res chain seq x y z
N MET A 1 -15.69 67.47 32.21
CA MET A 1 -16.08 66.26 31.48
C MET A 1 -14.80 65.61 30.95
N ARG A 2 -14.37 64.51 31.59
CA ARG A 2 -13.14 63.75 31.16
C ARG A 2 -13.60 62.50 30.38
N GLY A 3 -13.32 62.47 29.09
CA GLY A 3 -13.61 61.31 28.20
C GLY A 3 -12.58 60.25 28.43
N GLN A 4 -13.02 59.03 28.80
CA GLN A 4 -12.21 57.80 28.83
C GLN A 4 -12.17 57.18 27.41
N ILE A 5 -10.95 57.08 26.87
CA ILE A 5 -10.69 56.33 25.64
C ILE A 5 -10.48 54.89 26.00
N VAL A 6 -11.38 54.02 25.61
CA VAL A 6 -11.25 52.54 25.71
C VAL A 6 -10.54 52.02 24.48
N ILE A 7 -9.31 51.56 24.65
CA ILE A 7 -8.54 50.92 23.58
C ILE A 7 -8.94 49.44 23.54
N PHE A 8 -9.65 49.05 22.50
CA PHE A 8 -9.95 47.63 22.22
C PHE A 8 -8.73 46.97 21.57
N GLY A 9 -7.97 46.23 22.33
CA GLY A 9 -6.87 45.42 21.80
C GLY A 9 -7.43 44.21 21.01
N ILE A 10 -7.23 44.19 19.72
CA ILE A 10 -7.52 43.00 18.87
C ILE A 10 -6.42 41.99 19.12
N LEU A 11 -6.74 40.91 19.84
CA LEU A 11 -5.88 39.73 20.00
C LEU A 11 -5.93 38.95 18.68
N ALA A 12 -4.93 39.14 17.80
CA ALA A 12 -4.76 38.28 16.62
C ALA A 12 -4.30 36.89 17.07
N SER A 13 -5.23 35.95 17.06
CA SER A 13 -4.91 34.52 17.29
C SER A 13 -4.12 34.01 16.08
N LEU A 14 -2.80 33.90 16.20
CA LEU A 14 -2.00 33.15 15.24
C LEU A 14 -2.39 31.68 15.34
N CYS A 15 -3.20 31.18 14.43
CA CYS A 15 -3.29 29.76 14.16
C CYS A 15 -1.94 29.30 13.60
N ALA A 16 -1.08 28.75 14.47
CA ALA A 16 0.08 27.99 14.02
C ALA A 16 -0.47 26.77 13.24
N GLY A 17 -0.51 26.86 11.92
CA GLY A 17 -0.80 25.73 11.05
C GLY A 17 0.13 24.58 11.44
N ALA A 18 -0.42 23.41 11.73
CA ALA A 18 0.38 22.22 11.95
C ALA A 18 1.13 21.93 10.64
N THR A 19 2.43 22.22 10.66
CA THR A 19 3.30 22.00 9.51
C THR A 19 3.58 20.50 9.40
N ALA A 20 3.24 19.93 8.26
CA ALA A 20 3.30 18.51 7.99
C ALA A 20 4.54 18.17 7.17
N ALA A 21 5.21 17.06 7.52
CA ALA A 21 6.36 16.58 6.78
C ALA A 21 5.94 15.73 5.58
N GLU A 22 6.82 15.64 4.59
CA GLU A 22 6.68 14.76 3.42
C GLU A 22 7.84 13.77 3.37
N LEU A 23 7.52 12.49 3.16
CA LEU A 23 8.51 11.44 2.93
C LEU A 23 8.29 10.81 1.57
N GLU A 24 9.28 10.96 0.70
CA GLU A 24 9.37 10.23 -0.55
C GLU A 24 10.19 8.96 -0.34
N VAL A 25 9.67 7.83 -0.76
CA VAL A 25 10.37 6.55 -0.72
C VAL A 25 10.57 6.03 -2.13
N SER A 26 11.83 5.78 -2.49
CA SER A 26 12.22 5.17 -3.76
C SER A 26 12.68 3.73 -3.53
N VAL A 27 12.22 2.83 -4.39
CA VAL A 27 12.55 1.40 -4.34
C VAL A 27 13.15 0.98 -5.68
N THR A 28 14.35 0.42 -5.62
CA THR A 28 15.07 -0.08 -6.80
C THR A 28 15.48 -1.55 -6.61
N ASP A 29 15.82 -2.22 -7.68
CA ASP A 29 16.52 -3.50 -7.63
C ASP A 29 18.04 -3.27 -7.43
N ARG A 30 18.83 -4.35 -7.35
CA ARG A 30 20.30 -4.27 -7.19
C ARG A 30 21.02 -3.65 -8.38
N ARG A 31 20.38 -3.52 -9.54
CA ARG A 31 20.95 -2.89 -10.74
C ARG A 31 20.58 -1.42 -10.83
N GLY A 32 19.78 -0.93 -9.85
CA GLY A 32 19.26 0.44 -9.84
C GLY A 32 17.97 0.61 -10.64
N GLU A 33 17.40 -0.48 -11.20
CA GLU A 33 16.14 -0.39 -11.92
C GLU A 33 14.96 -0.14 -10.96
N PRO A 34 14.00 0.70 -11.31
CA PRO A 34 12.86 1.00 -10.47
C PRO A 34 12.00 -0.24 -10.20
N VAL A 35 11.50 -0.35 -8.98
CA VAL A 35 10.62 -1.45 -8.56
C VAL A 35 9.23 -0.92 -8.23
N GLY A 36 8.30 -1.11 -9.15
CA GLY A 36 6.88 -0.88 -8.92
C GLY A 36 6.25 -1.97 -8.06
N ASP A 37 5.03 -1.68 -7.60
CA ASP A 37 4.24 -2.61 -6.77
C ASP A 37 4.94 -3.05 -5.46
N ALA A 38 5.93 -2.32 -4.98
CA ALA A 38 6.48 -2.49 -3.64
C ALA A 38 5.57 -1.77 -2.63
N VAL A 39 5.18 -2.47 -1.57
CA VAL A 39 4.37 -1.86 -0.51
C VAL A 39 5.29 -1.25 0.53
N VAL A 40 5.12 0.03 0.77
CA VAL A 40 5.81 0.78 1.82
C VAL A 40 4.83 1.01 2.97
N THR A 41 5.24 0.63 4.18
CA THR A 41 4.49 0.91 5.41
C THR A 41 5.32 1.75 6.36
N ILE A 42 4.65 2.68 7.05
CA ILE A 42 5.27 3.58 8.01
C ILE A 42 4.54 3.45 9.34
N VAL A 43 5.29 3.27 10.40
CA VAL A 43 4.80 3.27 11.77
C VAL A 43 5.63 4.24 12.62
N LEU A 44 5.05 4.77 13.69
CA LEU A 44 5.80 5.58 14.64
C LEU A 44 6.82 4.69 15.36
N HIS A 45 8.07 5.12 15.38
CA HIS A 45 9.12 4.46 16.16
C HIS A 45 8.78 4.58 17.65
N ASN A 46 8.80 3.47 18.38
CA ASN A 46 8.41 3.41 19.80
C ASN A 46 7.00 3.95 20.10
N ALA A 47 6.03 3.70 19.22
CA ALA A 47 4.64 4.15 19.40
C ALA A 47 4.04 3.78 20.77
N ALA A 48 4.45 2.65 21.32
CA ALA A 48 4.03 2.21 22.66
C ALA A 48 4.56 3.10 23.81
N ALA A 49 5.67 3.81 23.60
CA ALA A 49 6.31 4.64 24.64
C ALA A 49 5.86 6.12 24.59
N ASN A 50 5.35 6.60 23.47
CA ASN A 50 5.18 8.04 23.22
C ASN A 50 3.72 8.54 23.24
N GLY A 51 2.78 7.79 23.82
CA GLY A 51 1.39 8.24 24.00
C GLY A 51 0.85 9.00 22.79
N SER A 52 0.15 8.29 21.93
CA SER A 52 -0.78 8.78 20.90
C SER A 52 -0.47 10.16 20.29
N ARG A 53 0.28 10.18 19.21
CA ARG A 53 0.04 11.19 18.17
C ARG A 53 -0.78 10.51 17.09
N ASN A 54 -1.97 11.03 16.86
CA ASN A 54 -3.03 10.40 16.10
C ASN A 54 -2.55 9.89 14.74
N PRO A 55 -2.67 8.55 14.50
CA PRO A 55 -2.65 8.09 13.12
C PRO A 55 -3.77 8.78 12.34
N PRO A 56 -3.68 8.89 11.02
CA PRO A 56 -4.74 9.48 10.21
C PRO A 56 -6.08 8.85 10.61
N THR A 57 -7.09 9.69 10.77
CA THR A 57 -8.44 9.27 11.14
C THR A 57 -8.84 8.10 10.25
N ARG A 58 -9.24 7.00 10.86
CA ARG A 58 -9.63 5.79 10.15
C ARG A 58 -10.79 6.14 9.22
N SER A 59 -10.55 6.18 7.92
CA SER A 59 -11.62 6.33 6.93
C SER A 59 -12.56 5.13 7.01
N ALA A 60 -13.82 5.33 6.58
CA ALA A 60 -14.76 4.22 6.44
C ALA A 60 -14.16 3.12 5.55
N PRO A 61 -14.54 1.83 5.77
CA PRO A 61 -14.10 0.75 4.91
C PRO A 61 -14.42 1.04 3.44
N SER A 62 -13.45 0.78 2.56
CA SER A 62 -13.56 1.00 1.12
C SER A 62 -13.72 -0.32 0.36
N LEU A 63 -14.35 -0.25 -0.82
CA LEU A 63 -14.42 -1.36 -1.77
C LEU A 63 -13.39 -1.12 -2.88
N HIS A 64 -12.49 -2.09 -3.05
CA HIS A 64 -11.52 -2.12 -4.14
C HIS A 64 -11.92 -3.19 -5.15
N VAL A 65 -11.64 -2.95 -6.43
CA VAL A 65 -11.91 -3.90 -7.50
C VAL A 65 -10.60 -4.34 -8.13
N VAL A 66 -10.36 -5.65 -8.14
CA VAL A 66 -9.27 -6.27 -8.92
C VAL A 66 -9.87 -6.79 -10.21
N ASP A 67 -9.40 -6.28 -11.34
CA ASP A 67 -9.88 -6.67 -12.67
C ASP A 67 -9.05 -7.81 -13.25
N GLN A 68 -9.66 -8.69 -13.99
CA GLN A 68 -9.05 -9.73 -14.80
C GLN A 68 -9.17 -9.29 -16.25
N LYS A 69 -8.06 -8.84 -16.83
CA LYS A 69 -7.99 -8.31 -18.18
C LYS A 69 -6.69 -8.71 -18.86
N ALA A 70 -6.79 -9.17 -20.08
CA ALA A 70 -5.65 -9.69 -20.86
C ALA A 70 -4.90 -10.81 -20.12
N LEU A 71 -5.66 -11.73 -19.48
CA LEU A 71 -5.12 -12.84 -18.69
C LEU A 71 -4.20 -12.39 -17.55
N ALA A 72 -4.46 -11.24 -16.96
CA ALA A 72 -3.73 -10.70 -15.82
C ALA A 72 -4.68 -10.11 -14.78
N PHE A 73 -4.31 -10.17 -13.51
CA PHE A 73 -4.97 -9.40 -12.47
C PHE A 73 -4.40 -7.98 -12.42
N THR A 74 -5.28 -6.99 -12.38
CA THR A 74 -4.93 -5.58 -12.28
C THR A 74 -5.72 -4.91 -11.13
N PRO A 75 -5.02 -4.31 -10.15
CA PRO A 75 -3.58 -4.21 -10.00
C PRO A 75 -2.93 -5.55 -9.57
N TYR A 76 -1.62 -5.69 -9.80
CA TYR A 76 -0.84 -6.85 -9.36
C TYR A 76 -0.71 -6.93 -7.84
N VAL A 77 -0.50 -5.80 -7.19
CA VAL A 77 -0.54 -5.64 -5.73
C VAL A 77 -1.54 -4.55 -5.39
N GLU A 78 -2.42 -4.82 -4.43
CA GLU A 78 -3.35 -3.82 -3.91
C GLU A 78 -3.23 -3.74 -2.40
N VAL A 79 -3.25 -2.51 -1.86
CA VAL A 79 -3.09 -2.24 -0.42
C VAL A 79 -4.44 -1.98 0.21
N PHE A 80 -4.72 -2.70 1.28
CA PHE A 80 -5.96 -2.64 2.05
C PHE A 80 -5.69 -2.31 3.50
N ARG A 81 -6.74 -1.89 4.19
CA ARG A 81 -6.81 -1.84 5.65
C ARG A 81 -7.74 -2.93 6.18
N PRO A 82 -7.55 -3.42 7.41
CA PRO A 82 -8.51 -4.31 8.03
C PRO A 82 -9.92 -3.68 8.05
N GLY A 83 -10.88 -4.40 7.46
CA GLY A 83 -12.26 -3.95 7.29
C GLY A 83 -12.62 -3.56 5.85
N ASP A 84 -11.65 -3.27 4.99
CA ASP A 84 -11.88 -3.02 3.57
C ASP A 84 -12.44 -4.26 2.87
N GLN A 85 -12.98 -4.06 1.68
CA GLN A 85 -13.57 -5.10 0.86
C GLN A 85 -12.88 -5.16 -0.51
N VAL A 86 -12.81 -6.37 -1.07
CA VAL A 86 -12.34 -6.62 -2.42
C VAL A 86 -13.42 -7.33 -3.23
N ALA A 87 -13.62 -6.91 -4.48
CA ALA A 87 -14.37 -7.65 -5.49
C ALA A 87 -13.47 -7.93 -6.69
N TYR A 88 -13.70 -9.05 -7.35
CA TYR A 88 -13.00 -9.42 -8.58
C TYR A 88 -13.94 -9.24 -9.75
N ARG A 89 -13.50 -8.51 -10.77
CA ARG A 89 -14.22 -8.32 -12.03
C ARG A 89 -13.54 -9.11 -13.13
N ASN A 90 -14.29 -9.74 -14.01
CA ASN A 90 -13.77 -10.37 -15.21
C ASN A 90 -14.09 -9.53 -16.44
N SER A 91 -13.11 -8.83 -16.98
CA SER A 91 -13.19 -8.04 -18.22
C SER A 91 -12.66 -8.79 -19.45
N ASP A 92 -12.22 -10.05 -19.28
CA ASP A 92 -11.83 -10.92 -20.38
C ASP A 92 -13.02 -11.60 -21.06
N ARG A 93 -12.77 -12.21 -22.20
CA ARG A 93 -13.76 -13.00 -22.95
C ARG A 93 -13.84 -14.47 -22.52
N THR A 94 -12.94 -14.89 -21.65
CA THR A 94 -12.89 -16.24 -21.07
C THR A 94 -13.30 -16.22 -19.62
N ARG A 95 -13.69 -17.36 -19.07
CA ARG A 95 -13.96 -17.51 -17.64
C ARG A 95 -12.65 -17.63 -16.87
N HIS A 96 -12.65 -17.21 -15.61
CA HIS A 96 -11.54 -17.38 -14.68
C HIS A 96 -11.97 -18.12 -13.44
N HIS A 97 -11.07 -18.91 -12.87
CA HIS A 97 -11.25 -19.62 -11.62
C HIS A 97 -10.30 -19.00 -10.58
N VAL A 98 -10.81 -18.06 -9.81
CA VAL A 98 -10.05 -17.28 -8.82
C VAL A 98 -10.01 -18.02 -7.50
N TYR A 99 -8.83 -18.17 -6.93
CA TYR A 99 -8.66 -18.86 -5.65
C TYR A 99 -7.55 -18.28 -4.80
N SER A 100 -7.64 -18.53 -3.49
CA SER A 100 -6.57 -18.29 -2.52
C SER A 100 -6.58 -19.39 -1.45
N PHE A 101 -5.40 -19.92 -1.15
CA PHE A 101 -5.16 -20.82 -0.02
C PHE A 101 -4.47 -20.11 1.15
N SER A 102 -4.37 -18.79 1.10
CA SER A 102 -3.76 -18.01 2.19
C SER A 102 -4.53 -18.21 3.50
N PRO A 103 -3.85 -18.56 4.61
CA PRO A 103 -4.52 -18.91 5.86
C PRO A 103 -5.38 -17.80 6.47
N ILE A 104 -5.10 -16.56 6.12
CA ILE A 104 -5.87 -15.41 6.62
C ILE A 104 -7.21 -15.24 5.91
N LYS A 105 -7.34 -15.69 4.66
CA LYS A 105 -8.59 -15.65 3.88
C LYS A 105 -8.55 -16.66 2.73
N PRO A 106 -8.88 -17.94 2.95
CA PRO A 106 -9.09 -18.88 1.85
C PRO A 106 -10.41 -18.57 1.15
N PHE A 107 -10.42 -18.67 -0.18
CA PHE A 107 -11.63 -18.54 -1.01
C PHE A 107 -11.42 -19.13 -2.41
N GLU A 108 -12.53 -19.42 -3.06
CA GLU A 108 -12.56 -19.96 -4.42
C GLU A 108 -13.88 -19.60 -5.09
N PHE A 109 -13.83 -19.15 -6.34
CA PHE A 109 -15.03 -18.92 -7.16
C PHE A 109 -14.68 -18.83 -8.66
N VAL A 110 -15.68 -19.05 -9.50
CA VAL A 110 -15.55 -18.93 -10.96
C VAL A 110 -16.29 -17.69 -11.42
N LEU A 111 -15.64 -16.88 -12.26
CA LEU A 111 -16.24 -15.70 -12.89
C LEU A 111 -16.36 -15.90 -14.40
N ALA A 112 -17.59 -15.84 -14.90
CA ALA A 112 -17.84 -15.74 -16.32
C ALA A 112 -17.43 -14.36 -16.88
N PRO A 113 -17.24 -14.21 -18.21
CA PRO A 113 -17.00 -12.92 -18.83
C PRO A 113 -18.02 -11.85 -18.42
N GLY A 114 -17.54 -10.65 -18.08
CA GLY A 114 -18.36 -9.51 -17.67
C GLY A 114 -18.90 -9.57 -16.24
N VAL A 115 -18.65 -10.63 -15.50
CA VAL A 115 -19.17 -10.81 -14.13
C VAL A 115 -18.21 -10.21 -13.09
N THR A 116 -18.78 -9.62 -12.04
CA THR A 116 -18.08 -9.18 -10.84
C THR A 116 -18.52 -10.05 -9.66
N SER A 117 -17.56 -10.48 -8.83
CA SER A 117 -17.86 -11.25 -7.62
C SER A 117 -18.61 -10.42 -6.58
N ALA A 118 -19.27 -11.08 -5.64
CA ALA A 118 -19.68 -10.42 -4.41
C ALA A 118 -18.44 -9.86 -3.67
N PRO A 119 -18.55 -8.69 -3.01
CA PRO A 119 -17.47 -8.14 -2.20
C PRO A 119 -17.12 -9.06 -1.03
N MET A 120 -15.82 -9.25 -0.81
CA MET A 120 -15.29 -10.01 0.31
C MET A 120 -14.60 -9.07 1.30
N ARG A 121 -14.97 -9.15 2.57
CA ARG A 121 -14.36 -8.35 3.64
C ARG A 121 -13.01 -8.93 4.06
N LEU A 122 -12.02 -8.07 4.24
CA LEU A 122 -10.66 -8.39 4.67
C LEU A 122 -10.47 -7.91 6.12
N GLU A 123 -10.44 -8.83 7.07
CA GLU A 123 -10.50 -8.46 8.50
C GLU A 123 -9.14 -8.45 9.20
N ARG A 124 -8.20 -9.27 8.72
CA ARG A 124 -6.90 -9.47 9.37
C ARG A 124 -5.77 -8.95 8.50
N SER A 125 -4.81 -8.24 9.12
CA SER A 125 -3.58 -7.84 8.46
C SER A 125 -2.75 -9.05 8.01
N GLY A 126 -2.01 -8.87 6.92
CA GLY A 126 -1.17 -9.88 6.29
C GLY A 126 -1.29 -9.85 4.77
N VAL A 127 -0.72 -10.85 4.10
CA VAL A 127 -0.70 -10.95 2.65
C VAL A 127 -1.53 -12.14 2.19
N ILE A 128 -2.40 -11.91 1.22
CA ILE A 128 -3.18 -12.93 0.54
C ILE A 128 -2.65 -13.04 -0.88
N ALA A 129 -2.11 -14.21 -1.24
CA ALA A 129 -1.79 -14.53 -2.62
C ALA A 129 -3.03 -15.13 -3.29
N VAL A 130 -3.37 -14.61 -4.46
CA VAL A 130 -4.55 -15.01 -5.24
C VAL A 130 -4.10 -15.46 -6.62
N GLY A 131 -4.56 -16.60 -7.07
CA GLY A 131 -4.23 -17.17 -8.37
C GLY A 131 -5.47 -17.44 -9.23
N CYS A 132 -5.23 -17.75 -10.51
CA CYS A 132 -6.21 -18.34 -11.40
C CYS A 132 -5.80 -19.79 -11.71
N ASN A 133 -6.72 -20.74 -11.55
CA ASN A 133 -6.45 -22.17 -11.76
C ASN A 133 -6.50 -22.59 -13.25
N ILE A 134 -6.94 -21.70 -14.13
CA ILE A 134 -7.14 -22.01 -15.56
C ILE A 134 -6.00 -21.43 -16.42
N HIS A 135 -5.39 -20.35 -15.96
CA HIS A 135 -4.35 -19.63 -16.71
C HIS A 135 -3.13 -19.46 -15.82
N ASP A 136 -2.05 -20.09 -16.21
CA ASP A 136 -0.77 -19.99 -15.50
C ASP A 136 -0.27 -18.54 -15.50
N GLY A 137 0.47 -18.18 -14.45
CA GLY A 137 1.03 -16.83 -14.32
C GLY A 137 0.05 -15.74 -13.86
N MET A 138 -1.26 -15.98 -13.86
CA MET A 138 -2.21 -15.03 -13.27
C MET A 138 -2.13 -15.07 -11.75
N ILE A 139 -1.45 -14.10 -11.19
CA ILE A 139 -1.29 -13.94 -9.73
C ILE A 139 -1.52 -12.48 -9.31
N ASN A 140 -2.11 -12.29 -8.14
CA ASN A 140 -2.35 -10.99 -7.50
C ASN A 140 -2.08 -11.11 -6.01
N TYR A 141 -1.72 -10.00 -5.38
CA TYR A 141 -1.47 -9.93 -3.95
C TYR A 141 -2.33 -8.86 -3.30
N LEU A 142 -3.08 -9.25 -2.28
CA LEU A 142 -3.79 -8.32 -1.41
C LEU A 142 -2.93 -8.13 -0.17
N TYR A 143 -2.40 -6.93 0.02
CA TYR A 143 -1.60 -6.57 1.18
C TYR A 143 -2.47 -5.80 2.18
N ILE A 144 -2.87 -6.45 3.27
CA ILE A 144 -3.71 -5.85 4.30
C ILE A 144 -2.81 -5.33 5.42
N SER A 145 -2.79 -4.01 5.62
CA SER A 145 -1.93 -3.33 6.58
C SER A 145 -2.72 -2.64 7.67
N ASP A 146 -2.32 -2.85 8.91
CA ASP A 146 -2.76 -2.09 10.08
C ASP A 146 -1.85 -0.88 10.38
N ALA A 147 -0.75 -0.72 9.63
CA ALA A 147 0.10 0.45 9.74
C ALA A 147 -0.69 1.74 9.44
N PRO A 148 -0.43 2.84 10.16
CA PRO A 148 -1.10 4.12 9.95
C PRO A 148 -0.96 4.64 8.51
N TRP A 149 0.18 4.40 7.89
CA TRP A 149 0.46 4.76 6.51
C TRP A 149 0.97 3.53 5.76
N ALA A 150 0.30 3.22 4.68
CA ALA A 150 0.65 2.14 3.77
C ALA A 150 0.24 2.52 2.35
N ALA A 151 1.16 2.37 1.40
CA ALA A 151 0.91 2.60 -0.01
C ALA A 151 1.91 1.81 -0.85
N ARG A 152 1.59 1.60 -2.13
CA ARG A 152 2.50 0.95 -3.07
C ARG A 152 3.25 1.97 -3.93
N THR A 153 4.44 1.59 -4.38
CA THR A 153 5.21 2.36 -5.34
C THR A 153 4.56 2.33 -6.73
N ASP A 154 4.72 3.43 -7.47
CA ASP A 154 4.35 3.52 -8.88
C ASP A 154 5.35 2.76 -9.79
N GLU A 155 5.16 2.83 -11.10
CA GLU A 155 6.04 2.19 -12.10
C GLU A 155 7.48 2.73 -12.07
N ARG A 156 7.69 3.93 -11.54
CA ARG A 156 9.01 4.53 -11.32
C ARG A 156 9.64 4.10 -10.00
N GLY A 157 8.98 3.20 -9.26
CA GLY A 157 9.45 2.74 -7.97
C GLY A 157 9.30 3.76 -6.84
N VAL A 158 8.41 4.75 -6.97
CA VAL A 158 8.29 5.86 -6.01
C VAL A 158 6.92 5.88 -5.35
N VAL A 159 6.90 6.21 -4.08
CA VAL A 159 5.69 6.56 -3.31
C VAL A 159 5.97 7.75 -2.42
N VAL A 160 4.99 8.65 -2.29
CA VAL A 160 5.10 9.86 -1.47
C VAL A 160 4.04 9.86 -0.38
N PHE A 161 4.48 9.96 0.86
CA PHE A 161 3.62 10.14 2.02
C PHE A 161 3.63 11.62 2.42
N ARG A 162 2.45 12.21 2.45
CA ARG A 162 2.23 13.59 2.86
C ARG A 162 1.56 13.65 4.22
N ASP A 163 1.59 14.81 4.80
CA ASP A 163 0.92 15.09 6.07
C ASP A 163 1.39 14.19 7.23
N LEU A 164 2.68 13.82 7.20
CA LEU A 164 3.29 13.09 8.30
C LEU A 164 3.56 14.04 9.47
N PRO A 165 3.23 13.66 10.71
CA PRO A 165 3.61 14.46 11.87
C PRO A 165 5.13 14.44 12.04
N ALA A 166 5.68 15.47 12.67
CA ALA A 166 7.07 15.42 13.12
C ALA A 166 7.26 14.28 14.12
N GLY A 167 8.36 13.52 13.97
CA GLY A 167 8.62 12.37 14.84
C GLY A 167 9.64 11.41 14.26
N ALA A 168 9.86 10.31 14.97
CA ALA A 168 10.68 9.20 14.51
C ALA A 168 9.78 8.07 13.99
N PHE A 169 10.19 7.44 12.88
CA PHE A 169 9.41 6.43 12.19
C PHE A 169 10.26 5.22 11.84
N ASP A 170 9.61 4.08 11.74
CA ASP A 170 10.13 2.88 11.08
C ASP A 170 9.45 2.74 9.73
N VAL A 171 10.26 2.68 8.69
CA VAL A 171 9.81 2.52 7.29
C VAL A 171 10.15 1.12 6.84
N ARG A 172 9.15 0.37 6.39
CA ARG A 172 9.28 -1.01 5.94
C ARG A 172 8.86 -1.15 4.50
N VAL A 173 9.57 -1.98 3.74
CA VAL A 173 9.25 -2.29 2.34
C VAL A 173 9.06 -3.78 2.17
N TRP A 174 7.95 -4.15 1.56
CA TRP A 174 7.61 -5.50 1.11
C TRP A 174 7.37 -5.52 -0.40
N GLN A 175 7.69 -6.63 -1.05
CA GLN A 175 7.42 -6.85 -2.47
C GLN A 175 7.22 -8.36 -2.72
N PRO A 176 6.25 -8.81 -3.56
CA PRO A 176 5.96 -10.23 -3.75
C PRO A 176 7.14 -11.10 -4.16
N ARG A 177 8.10 -10.53 -4.88
CA ARG A 177 9.29 -11.23 -5.39
C ARG A 177 10.46 -11.24 -4.39
N LEU A 178 10.27 -10.77 -3.16
CA LEU A 178 11.26 -10.97 -2.11
C LEU A 178 11.42 -12.47 -1.82
N PRO A 179 12.65 -12.98 -1.62
CA PRO A 179 12.86 -14.38 -1.28
C PRO A 179 12.05 -14.78 -0.05
N PRO A 180 11.40 -15.96 -0.07
CA PRO A 180 10.67 -16.47 1.10
C PRO A 180 11.55 -16.48 2.35
N LYS A 181 10.96 -16.20 3.51
CA LYS A 181 11.63 -16.17 4.83
C LYS A 181 12.66 -15.04 5.01
N ARG A 182 12.83 -14.14 4.05
CA ARG A 182 13.56 -12.91 4.35
C ARG A 182 12.62 -11.93 5.07
N PRO A 183 13.11 -11.29 6.13
CA PRO A 183 12.35 -10.21 6.75
C PRO A 183 12.20 -9.07 5.73
N ASP A 184 11.10 -8.33 5.84
CA ASP A 184 10.94 -7.07 5.12
C ASP A 184 12.16 -6.18 5.38
N LEU A 185 12.54 -5.39 4.39
CA LEU A 185 13.57 -4.39 4.61
C LEU A 185 13.02 -3.27 5.47
N VAL A 186 13.70 -2.97 6.55
CA VAL A 186 13.30 -1.95 7.53
C VAL A 186 14.42 -0.95 7.72
N GLN A 187 14.09 0.35 7.65
CA GLN A 187 14.93 1.43 8.15
C GLN A 187 14.23 2.03 9.36
N SER A 188 14.86 1.92 10.52
CA SER A 188 14.27 2.32 11.80
C SER A 188 14.82 3.66 12.28
N GLY A 189 13.99 4.37 13.08
CA GLY A 189 14.40 5.62 13.72
C GLY A 189 14.57 6.80 12.74
N ILE A 190 13.91 6.77 11.60
CA ILE A 190 13.92 7.85 10.62
C ILE A 190 13.21 9.07 11.22
N THR A 191 13.95 10.12 11.54
CA THR A 191 13.41 11.33 12.15
C THR A 191 12.98 12.31 11.08
N LEU A 192 11.72 12.78 11.14
CA LEU A 192 11.18 13.88 10.34
C LEU A 192 10.89 15.07 11.24
N ARG A 193 11.33 16.26 10.81
CA ARG A 193 10.95 17.53 11.41
C ARG A 193 9.66 18.05 10.79
N ALA A 194 9.04 19.00 11.43
CA ALA A 194 7.94 19.74 10.83
C ALA A 194 8.42 20.42 9.52
N ASP A 195 7.59 20.42 8.47
CA ASP A 195 7.88 20.95 7.12
C ASP A 195 9.06 20.30 6.38
N GLU A 196 9.63 19.23 6.91
CA GLU A 196 10.72 18.54 6.24
C GLU A 196 10.22 17.73 5.05
N ARG A 197 10.91 17.89 3.91
CA ARG A 197 10.83 16.95 2.79
C ARG A 197 12.07 16.07 2.81
N ARG A 198 11.85 14.78 2.93
CA ARG A 198 12.91 13.78 3.02
C ARG A 198 12.73 12.69 1.99
N SER A 199 13.83 12.25 1.38
CA SER A 199 13.85 11.09 0.49
C SER A 199 14.56 9.93 1.16
N LEU A 200 14.05 8.71 0.94
CA LEU A 200 14.57 7.47 1.48
C LEU A 200 14.64 6.41 0.39
N GLY A 201 15.79 5.75 0.24
CA GLY A 201 16.00 4.72 -0.79
C GLY A 201 16.06 3.32 -0.21
N PHE A 202 15.47 2.35 -0.92
CA PHE A 202 15.60 0.91 -0.65
C PHE A 202 16.05 0.18 -1.92
N ALA A 203 17.07 -0.69 -1.78
CA ALA A 203 17.51 -1.58 -2.85
C ALA A 203 17.12 -3.03 -2.54
N LEU A 204 16.29 -3.64 -3.39
CA LEU A 204 15.75 -4.97 -3.19
C LEU A 204 16.52 -6.03 -3.97
N SER A 205 16.67 -7.21 -3.38
CA SER A 205 17.10 -8.42 -4.09
C SER A 205 15.86 -9.23 -4.44
N LEU A 206 15.42 -9.13 -5.68
CA LEU A 206 14.19 -9.75 -6.14
C LEU A 206 14.46 -11.07 -6.88
N LEU A 207 13.57 -12.02 -6.70
CA LEU A 207 13.48 -13.20 -7.55
C LEU A 207 12.96 -12.82 -8.94
N PRO A 208 13.21 -13.64 -9.98
CA PRO A 208 12.62 -13.45 -11.29
C PRO A 208 11.10 -13.28 -11.23
N ASP A 209 10.56 -12.48 -12.14
CA ASP A 209 9.11 -12.31 -12.23
C ASP A 209 8.49 -13.53 -12.92
N SER A 210 7.73 -14.32 -12.17
CA SER A 210 7.07 -15.53 -12.71
C SER A 210 6.02 -15.19 -13.77
N ARG A 211 5.41 -14.01 -13.74
CA ARG A 211 4.43 -13.57 -14.76
C ARG A 211 5.05 -13.51 -16.15
N LEU A 212 6.33 -13.13 -16.26
CA LEU A 212 7.04 -13.03 -17.53
C LEU A 212 7.51 -14.40 -18.08
N GLN A 213 7.51 -15.46 -17.27
CA GLN A 213 7.94 -16.79 -17.71
C GLN A 213 6.87 -17.46 -18.57
N PHE A 214 5.60 -17.21 -18.31
CA PHE A 214 4.48 -17.82 -19.01
C PHE A 214 4.19 -17.16 -20.38
N ASP A 215 4.49 -15.88 -20.55
CA ASP A 215 4.38 -15.18 -21.85
C ASP A 215 5.28 -15.77 -22.94
N ARG A 216 6.36 -16.45 -22.57
CA ARG A 216 7.30 -17.06 -23.52
C ARG A 216 6.88 -18.44 -24.02
N GLU A 217 6.00 -19.13 -23.30
CA GLU A 217 5.52 -20.47 -23.68
C GLU A 217 4.27 -20.40 -24.57
N HIS A 218 3.44 -19.36 -24.44
CA HIS A 218 2.24 -19.19 -25.26
C HIS A 218 2.44 -18.60 -26.65
N THR A 219 3.63 -18.16 -27.02
CA THR A 219 3.95 -17.64 -28.35
C THR A 219 4.38 -18.72 -29.35
N ARG A 220 4.20 -19.99 -29.04
CA ARG A 220 4.60 -21.12 -29.90
C ARG A 220 3.48 -22.12 -30.23
N TYR A 221 2.27 -21.61 -30.49
CA TYR A 221 1.21 -22.42 -31.10
C TYR A 221 0.64 -21.69 -32.33
#